data_0641e8b34c404aeda49c1d6be740fd7b
#
_entry.id   0641e8b34c404aeda49c1d6be740fd7b
#
_cell.length_a   1.000
_cell.length_b   1.000
_cell.length_c   1.000
_cell.angle_alpha   90.00
_cell.angle_beta   90.00
_cell.angle_gamma   90.00
#
_symmetry.space_group_name_H-M   'P 1'
#
loop_
_entity.id
_entity.type
_entity.pdbx_description
1 polymer ?
#
loop_
_entity_poly.entity_id
_entity_poly.type
_entity_poly.pdbx_seq_one_letter_code
_entity_poly.pdbx_strand_id
1 'polypeptide(L)'
;KLMKREVTTLDYKECVNAGACRPTYSNNEFDSNRTAVGNAFEEDAKDYCKWIGGRVPTYIEWMYAASYGKDENEIRIFPWGNRFPDFCVTGAYSFRGWSCVNGKVILKVLPYQASIVGCYPDGDTYLGLQDMGGNVLEWVFHSAENRYTAVGGAADLDMDFMLLYGKEVANSTNYDSMNIGIRCAMDVEDAE
;
A
#
# COMPACT_ATOMS: atom_id res chain seq x y z
N LYS A 1 11.87 -4.67 -10.01
CA LYS A 1 12.06 -4.76 -8.56
C LYS A 1 11.07 -3.83 -7.86
N LEU A 2 10.33 -4.31 -6.87
CA LEU A 2 9.43 -3.46 -6.06
C LEU A 2 10.15 -2.83 -4.87
N MET A 3 9.71 -1.63 -4.47
CA MET A 3 10.11 -1.04 -3.20
C MET A 3 9.73 -1.97 -2.05
N LYS A 4 10.62 -2.08 -1.05
CA LYS A 4 10.38 -2.95 0.11
C LYS A 4 9.19 -2.49 0.96
N ARG A 5 8.96 -1.19 1.05
CA ARG A 5 7.91 -0.54 1.84
C ARG A 5 7.13 0.47 1.00
N GLU A 6 6.00 0.89 1.51
CA GLU A 6 5.26 2.03 0.99
C GLU A 6 6.08 3.32 1.08
N VAL A 7 5.74 4.29 0.24
CA VAL A 7 6.32 5.64 0.30
C VAL A 7 5.84 6.33 1.59
N THR A 8 6.77 6.86 2.36
CA THR A 8 6.42 7.61 3.57
C THR A 8 6.05 9.05 3.26
N THR A 9 5.38 9.69 4.19
CA THR A 9 5.10 11.11 4.12
C THR A 9 6.38 11.95 3.98
N LEU A 10 7.49 11.54 4.63
CA LEU A 10 8.78 12.22 4.46
C LEU A 10 9.31 12.06 3.04
N ASP A 11 9.35 10.82 2.51
CA ASP A 11 9.84 10.55 1.16
C ASP A 11 9.04 11.38 0.13
N TYR A 12 7.73 11.48 0.30
CA TYR A 12 6.88 12.27 -0.59
C TYR A 12 7.11 13.77 -0.47
N LYS A 13 7.30 14.30 0.75
CA LYS A 13 7.66 15.70 0.97
C LYS A 13 8.96 16.10 0.27
N GLU A 14 9.94 15.19 0.19
CA GLU A 14 11.17 15.44 -0.56
C GLU A 14 10.89 15.66 -2.05
N CYS A 15 9.99 14.88 -2.65
CA CYS A 15 9.57 15.09 -4.04
C CYS A 15 8.86 16.44 -4.23
N VAL A 16 7.99 16.81 -3.29
CA VAL A 16 7.30 18.12 -3.32
C VAL A 16 8.30 19.26 -3.22
N ASN A 17 9.26 19.17 -2.31
CA ASN A 17 10.31 20.19 -2.13
C ASN A 17 11.23 20.31 -3.36
N ALA A 18 11.43 19.20 -4.09
CA ALA A 18 12.14 19.21 -5.37
C ALA A 18 11.33 19.80 -6.53
N GLY A 19 10.05 20.13 -6.31
CA GLY A 19 9.14 20.64 -7.33
C GLY A 19 8.68 19.58 -8.35
N ALA A 20 8.90 18.32 -8.07
CA ALA A 20 8.53 17.20 -8.95
C ALA A 20 7.16 16.61 -8.65
N CYS A 21 6.67 16.78 -7.43
CA CYS A 21 5.33 16.34 -7.01
C CYS A 21 4.50 17.53 -6.53
N ARG A 22 3.19 17.45 -6.68
CA ARG A 22 2.27 18.39 -6.05
C ARG A 22 2.05 18.02 -4.57
N PRO A 23 1.72 18.96 -3.68
CA PRO A 23 1.33 18.63 -2.32
C PRO A 23 0.08 17.73 -2.29
N THR A 24 0.11 16.64 -1.52
CA THR A 24 -1.12 15.87 -1.24
C THR A 24 -1.92 16.57 -0.14
N TYR A 25 -3.25 16.38 -0.15
CA TYR A 25 -4.13 16.87 0.91
C TYR A 25 -4.05 15.97 2.15
N SER A 26 -2.86 15.81 2.72
CA SER A 26 -2.71 15.14 3.99
C SER A 26 -3.09 16.10 5.12
N ASN A 27 -4.35 16.07 5.55
CA ASN A 27 -4.83 16.80 6.73
C ASN A 27 -4.44 16.10 8.04
N ASN A 28 -3.38 15.30 8.05
CA ASN A 28 -2.98 14.57 9.24
C ASN A 28 -2.24 15.49 10.21
N GLU A 29 -2.95 16.00 11.21
CA GLU A 29 -2.34 16.62 12.41
C GLU A 29 -1.39 15.65 13.15
N PHE A 30 -1.44 14.37 12.81
CA PHE A 30 -0.61 13.28 13.37
C PHE A 30 0.46 12.79 12.38
N ASP A 31 0.87 13.65 11.45
CA ASP A 31 1.85 13.31 10.42
C ASP A 31 3.21 13.00 11.05
N SER A 32 3.41 11.72 11.37
CA SER A 32 4.77 11.27 11.58
C SER A 32 5.40 11.09 10.21
N ASN A 33 6.57 11.67 9.98
CA ASN A 33 7.33 11.52 8.74
C ASN A 33 7.52 10.05 8.29
N ARG A 34 7.19 9.09 9.14
CA ARG A 34 7.35 7.65 8.93
C ARG A 34 6.05 6.92 8.57
N THR A 35 4.90 7.59 8.61
CA THR A 35 3.63 7.00 8.16
C THR A 35 3.60 6.90 6.65
N ALA A 36 2.84 5.94 6.11
CA ALA A 36 2.58 5.88 4.67
C ALA A 36 1.91 7.18 4.20
N VAL A 37 2.31 7.68 3.03
CA VAL A 37 1.59 8.77 2.39
C VAL A 37 0.21 8.27 1.97
N GLY A 38 -0.83 9.01 2.34
CA GLY A 38 -2.21 8.75 1.94
C GLY A 38 -2.73 9.84 1.02
N ASN A 39 -3.98 9.73 0.59
CA ASN A 39 -4.65 10.72 -0.28
C ASN A 39 -3.90 10.97 -1.61
N ALA A 40 -3.11 10.01 -2.06
CA ALA A 40 -2.42 10.09 -3.33
C ALA A 40 -3.37 9.75 -4.47
N PHE A 41 -3.48 10.64 -5.45
CA PHE A 41 -4.14 10.33 -6.71
C PHE A 41 -3.20 9.53 -7.62
N GLU A 42 -3.75 8.99 -8.69
CA GLU A 42 -3.01 8.25 -9.71
C GLU A 42 -1.81 9.04 -10.25
N GLU A 43 -2.02 10.32 -10.54
CA GLU A 43 -1.00 11.22 -11.04
C GLU A 43 0.12 11.43 -10.02
N ASP A 44 -0.22 11.52 -8.72
CA ASP A 44 0.76 11.68 -7.65
C ASP A 44 1.69 10.46 -7.57
N ALA A 45 1.12 9.27 -7.73
CA ALA A 45 1.90 8.03 -7.77
C ALA A 45 2.83 7.98 -8.99
N LYS A 46 2.35 8.39 -10.16
CA LYS A 46 3.15 8.46 -11.37
C LYS A 46 4.32 9.44 -11.24
N ASP A 47 4.02 10.66 -10.77
CA ASP A 47 5.03 11.72 -10.63
C ASP A 47 6.11 11.33 -9.61
N TYR A 48 5.70 10.81 -8.45
CA TYR A 48 6.64 10.36 -7.43
C TYR A 48 7.53 9.21 -7.94
N CYS A 49 6.92 8.16 -8.50
CA CYS A 49 7.69 7.02 -8.98
C CYS A 49 8.65 7.40 -10.12
N LYS A 50 8.23 8.27 -11.03
CA LYS A 50 9.09 8.82 -12.07
C LYS A 50 10.24 9.65 -11.51
N TRP A 51 9.98 10.46 -10.48
CA TRP A 51 11.00 11.28 -9.82
C TRP A 51 12.14 10.45 -9.24
N ILE A 52 11.83 9.30 -8.64
CA ILE A 52 12.85 8.37 -8.11
C ILE A 52 13.47 7.46 -9.18
N GLY A 53 13.15 7.64 -10.47
CA GLY A 53 13.65 6.82 -11.57
C GLY A 53 12.93 5.48 -11.76
N GLY A 54 11.72 5.34 -11.23
CA GLY A 54 10.89 4.15 -11.36
C GLY A 54 9.54 4.45 -12.03
N ARG A 55 8.58 3.58 -11.77
CA ARG A 55 7.20 3.66 -12.26
C ARG A 55 6.21 3.05 -11.28
N VAL A 56 4.93 3.32 -11.49
CA VAL A 56 3.86 2.57 -10.82
C VAL A 56 3.97 1.09 -11.23
N PRO A 57 3.86 0.14 -10.27
CA PRO A 57 3.89 -1.29 -10.59
C PRO A 57 2.71 -1.68 -11.48
N THR A 58 2.89 -2.68 -12.31
CA THR A 58 1.75 -3.36 -12.91
C THR A 58 1.03 -4.20 -11.86
N TYR A 59 -0.26 -4.44 -12.07
CA TYR A 59 -1.06 -5.33 -11.22
C TYR A 59 -0.40 -6.72 -11.07
N ILE A 60 0.12 -7.27 -12.17
CA ILE A 60 0.77 -8.59 -12.18
C ILE A 60 2.06 -8.56 -11.33
N GLU A 61 2.89 -7.52 -11.43
CA GLU A 61 4.10 -7.40 -10.61
C GLU A 61 3.77 -7.31 -9.13
N TRP A 62 2.76 -6.53 -8.79
CA TRP A 62 2.31 -6.39 -7.42
C TRP A 62 1.78 -7.71 -6.88
N MET A 63 0.87 -8.36 -7.63
CA MET A 63 0.28 -9.64 -7.27
C MET A 63 1.33 -10.75 -7.14
N TYR A 64 2.28 -10.81 -8.08
CA TYR A 64 3.39 -11.76 -7.98
C TYR A 64 4.17 -11.56 -6.69
N ALA A 65 4.55 -10.33 -6.37
CA ALA A 65 5.34 -10.02 -5.19
C ALA A 65 4.57 -10.28 -3.87
N ALA A 66 3.26 -10.04 -3.86
CA ALA A 66 2.40 -10.28 -2.71
C ALA A 66 2.10 -11.78 -2.51
N SER A 67 1.94 -12.54 -3.61
CA SER A 67 1.55 -13.95 -3.57
C SER A 67 2.72 -14.94 -3.57
N TYR A 68 3.95 -14.47 -3.87
CA TYR A 68 5.11 -15.35 -3.95
C TYR A 68 5.34 -16.10 -2.65
N GLY A 69 5.39 -17.43 -2.72
CA GLY A 69 5.60 -18.32 -1.58
C GLY A 69 6.91 -19.09 -1.67
N LYS A 70 7.14 -19.95 -0.69
CA LYS A 70 8.30 -20.85 -0.68
C LYS A 70 8.20 -21.92 -1.78
N ASP A 71 6.98 -22.34 -2.10
CA ASP A 71 6.65 -23.30 -3.13
C ASP A 71 5.82 -22.58 -4.21
N GLU A 72 6.20 -22.75 -5.48
CA GLU A 72 5.49 -22.14 -6.62
C GLU A 72 4.03 -22.63 -6.76
N ASN A 73 3.70 -23.77 -6.16
CA ASN A 73 2.34 -24.29 -6.11
C ASN A 73 1.57 -23.85 -4.85
N GLU A 74 2.18 -23.05 -3.97
CA GLU A 74 1.51 -22.55 -2.77
C GLU A 74 0.48 -21.48 -3.17
N ILE A 75 -0.80 -21.80 -2.99
CA ILE A 75 -1.88 -20.84 -3.11
C ILE A 75 -1.96 -20.04 -1.81
N ARG A 76 -1.67 -18.76 -1.88
CA ARG A 76 -1.76 -17.84 -0.74
C ARG A 76 -3.06 -17.05 -0.78
N ILE A 77 -3.65 -16.88 0.38
CA ILE A 77 -4.87 -16.09 0.56
C ILE A 77 -4.51 -14.65 0.93
N PHE A 78 -3.47 -14.47 1.74
CA PHE A 78 -2.96 -13.17 2.18
C PHE A 78 -1.48 -13.01 1.83
N PRO A 79 -0.93 -11.80 1.80
CA PRO A 79 0.50 -11.57 1.55
C PRO A 79 1.45 -12.35 2.48
N TRP A 80 1.07 -12.57 3.73
CA TRP A 80 1.83 -13.33 4.73
C TRP A 80 1.56 -14.85 4.71
N GLY A 81 0.70 -15.36 3.82
CA GLY A 81 0.34 -16.78 3.68
C GLY A 81 -1.12 -17.06 3.97
N ASN A 82 -1.41 -18.25 4.49
CA ASN A 82 -2.78 -18.76 4.68
C ASN A 82 -3.29 -18.67 6.12
N ARG A 83 -2.48 -18.15 7.05
CA ARG A 83 -2.92 -17.90 8.41
C ARG A 83 -3.96 -16.77 8.43
N PHE A 84 -5.07 -17.01 9.12
CA PHE A 84 -6.06 -15.94 9.33
C PHE A 84 -5.38 -14.73 10.00
N PRO A 85 -5.64 -13.50 9.54
CA PRO A 85 -4.98 -12.32 10.09
C PRO A 85 -5.30 -12.12 11.57
N ASP A 86 -4.26 -11.99 12.38
CA ASP A 86 -4.40 -11.53 13.77
C ASP A 86 -4.55 -9.99 13.75
N PHE A 87 -5.71 -9.52 14.21
CA PHE A 87 -6.00 -8.10 14.23
C PHE A 87 -4.91 -7.32 14.98
N CYS A 88 -4.36 -6.30 14.32
CA CYS A 88 -3.29 -5.47 14.85
C CYS A 88 -1.91 -6.15 15.00
N VAL A 89 -1.71 -7.30 14.39
CA VAL A 89 -0.43 -8.02 14.38
C VAL A 89 0.10 -8.18 12.95
N THR A 90 -0.76 -8.59 12.03
CA THR A 90 -0.38 -8.84 10.62
C THR A 90 -0.58 -7.63 9.70
N GLY A 91 -1.30 -6.60 10.12
CA GLY A 91 -1.53 -5.41 9.31
C GLY A 91 -2.44 -4.38 9.96
N ALA A 92 -2.43 -3.18 9.40
CA ALA A 92 -3.38 -2.12 9.74
C ALA A 92 -4.65 -2.28 8.91
N TYR A 93 -5.74 -2.68 9.52
CA TYR A 93 -7.06 -2.80 8.88
C TYR A 93 -8.19 -2.55 9.87
N SER A 94 -9.41 -2.44 9.38
CA SER A 94 -10.59 -2.23 10.19
C SER A 94 -11.30 -3.57 10.49
N PHE A 95 -11.74 -3.74 11.72
CA PHE A 95 -12.53 -4.90 12.12
C PHE A 95 -13.61 -4.51 13.12
N ARG A 96 -14.88 -4.71 12.75
CA ARG A 96 -16.05 -4.46 13.62
C ARG A 96 -16.05 -3.08 14.28
N GLY A 97 -15.67 -2.02 13.56
CA GLY A 97 -15.63 -0.65 14.08
C GLY A 97 -14.37 -0.31 14.88
N TRP A 98 -13.40 -1.18 14.93
CA TRP A 98 -12.08 -0.93 15.48
C TRP A 98 -11.06 -0.82 14.36
N SER A 99 -10.04 0.01 14.55
CA SER A 99 -8.90 0.13 13.64
C SER A 99 -7.61 -0.18 14.38
N CYS A 100 -6.61 -0.59 13.63
CA CYS A 100 -5.27 -0.80 14.14
C CYS A 100 -4.34 0.30 13.64
N VAL A 101 -3.72 1.02 14.53
CA VAL A 101 -2.72 2.04 14.20
C VAL A 101 -1.47 1.82 15.05
N ASN A 102 -0.34 1.67 14.40
CA ASN A 102 0.95 1.42 15.06
C ASN A 102 0.91 0.28 16.09
N GLY A 103 0.26 -0.83 15.75
CA GLY A 103 0.11 -1.99 16.64
C GLY A 103 -0.84 -1.77 17.82
N LYS A 104 -1.62 -0.69 17.84
CA LYS A 104 -2.60 -0.40 18.89
C LYS A 104 -4.01 -0.43 18.33
N VAL A 105 -4.89 -1.14 19.04
CA VAL A 105 -6.31 -1.17 18.74
C VAL A 105 -6.96 0.13 19.22
N ILE A 106 -7.61 0.84 18.34
CA ILE A 106 -8.35 2.08 18.64
C ILE A 106 -9.77 1.98 18.07
N LEU A 107 -10.70 2.73 18.65
CA LEU A 107 -12.00 2.92 18.02
C LEU A 107 -11.80 3.62 16.66
N LYS A 108 -12.54 3.13 15.64
CA LYS A 108 -12.54 3.73 14.31
C LYS A 108 -13.05 5.16 14.39
N VAL A 109 -12.12 6.11 14.42
CA VAL A 109 -12.42 7.54 14.45
C VAL A 109 -11.93 8.14 13.13
N LEU A 110 -12.80 8.85 12.43
CA LEU A 110 -12.40 9.65 11.27
C LEU A 110 -11.74 10.96 11.73
N PRO A 111 -10.75 11.52 11.00
CA PRO A 111 -10.14 11.03 9.77
C PRO A 111 -9.10 9.93 10.01
N TYR A 112 -8.90 9.11 8.98
CA TYR A 112 -8.01 7.96 8.97
C TYR A 112 -6.54 8.29 9.16
N GLN A 113 -5.85 7.38 9.87
CA GLN A 113 -4.40 7.46 10.04
C GLN A 113 -3.75 6.18 9.50
N ALA A 114 -2.89 6.34 8.51
CA ALA A 114 -1.96 5.30 8.16
C ALA A 114 -0.98 5.05 9.32
N SER A 115 -0.56 3.80 9.48
CA SER A 115 0.46 3.42 10.43
C SER A 115 1.87 3.78 9.94
N ILE A 116 2.83 3.78 10.85
CA ILE A 116 4.25 3.79 10.49
C ILE A 116 4.53 2.58 9.61
N VAL A 117 5.16 2.80 8.46
CA VAL A 117 5.46 1.73 7.51
C VAL A 117 6.38 0.68 8.15
N GLY A 118 6.10 -0.59 7.87
CA GLY A 118 6.87 -1.72 8.41
C GLY A 118 6.65 -2.01 9.89
N CYS A 119 5.58 -1.50 10.52
CA CYS A 119 5.33 -1.80 11.93
C CYS A 119 4.61 -3.13 12.18
N TYR A 120 4.31 -3.91 11.12
CA TYR A 120 3.63 -5.20 11.18
C TYR A 120 4.48 -6.32 10.55
N PRO A 121 5.64 -6.70 11.13
CA PRO A 121 6.56 -7.65 10.50
C PRO A 121 5.97 -9.05 10.31
N ASP A 122 4.97 -9.44 11.09
CA ASP A 122 4.25 -10.72 10.92
C ASP A 122 3.35 -10.74 9.69
N GLY A 123 3.12 -9.57 9.07
CA GLY A 123 2.41 -9.39 7.81
C GLY A 123 3.31 -9.26 6.59
N ASP A 124 4.63 -9.33 6.75
CA ASP A 124 5.57 -9.28 5.64
C ASP A 124 5.34 -10.45 4.68
N THR A 125 5.53 -10.19 3.38
CA THR A 125 5.49 -11.26 2.38
C THR A 125 6.68 -12.21 2.52
N TYR A 126 6.66 -13.35 1.84
CA TYR A 126 7.80 -14.27 1.80
C TYR A 126 9.08 -13.60 1.24
N LEU A 127 8.92 -12.63 0.34
CA LEU A 127 10.03 -11.82 -0.19
C LEU A 127 10.47 -10.69 0.74
N GLY A 128 9.86 -10.55 1.92
CA GLY A 128 10.17 -9.52 2.91
C GLY A 128 9.66 -8.13 2.52
N LEU A 129 8.64 -8.05 1.66
CA LEU A 129 7.95 -6.80 1.39
C LEU A 129 6.97 -6.51 2.53
N GLN A 130 6.98 -5.27 2.99
CA GLN A 130 6.23 -4.81 4.15
C GLN A 130 4.90 -4.19 3.73
N ASP A 131 3.88 -4.34 4.58
CA ASP A 131 2.58 -3.69 4.44
C ASP A 131 1.85 -3.95 3.10
N MET A 132 2.10 -5.10 2.45
CA MET A 132 1.38 -5.51 1.23
C MET A 132 -0.08 -5.89 1.52
N GLY A 133 -0.49 -5.96 2.77
CA GLY A 133 -1.86 -6.21 3.21
C GLY A 133 -2.28 -5.24 4.31
N GLY A 134 -3.04 -4.21 3.96
CA GLY A 134 -3.49 -3.17 4.87
C GLY A 134 -2.68 -1.89 4.79
N ASN A 135 -2.76 -1.04 5.79
CA ASN A 135 -2.17 0.28 5.92
C ASN A 135 -2.74 1.29 4.92
N VAL A 136 -2.25 1.31 3.68
CA VAL A 136 -2.84 2.08 2.57
C VAL A 136 -3.03 1.20 1.34
N LEU A 137 -4.09 1.44 0.58
CA LEU A 137 -4.21 0.89 -0.77
C LEU A 137 -3.05 1.41 -1.62
N GLU A 138 -2.59 0.62 -2.58
CA GLU A 138 -1.47 0.97 -3.44
C GLU A 138 -1.88 1.04 -4.90
N TRP A 139 -1.51 2.13 -5.59
CA TRP A 139 -1.77 2.27 -7.01
C TRP A 139 -1.01 1.24 -7.83
N VAL A 140 -1.71 0.58 -8.74
CA VAL A 140 -1.16 -0.34 -9.75
C VAL A 140 -1.77 -0.08 -11.11
N PHE A 141 -1.04 -0.41 -12.18
CA PHE A 141 -1.53 -0.34 -13.55
C PHE A 141 -2.02 -1.70 -14.02
N HIS A 142 -3.30 -1.82 -14.33
CA HIS A 142 -3.90 -3.02 -14.88
C HIS A 142 -3.80 -3.01 -16.40
N SER A 143 -2.75 -3.63 -16.94
CA SER A 143 -2.42 -3.56 -18.37
C SER A 143 -3.49 -4.17 -19.28
N ALA A 144 -4.17 -5.24 -18.87
CA ALA A 144 -5.23 -5.87 -19.65
C ALA A 144 -6.48 -4.98 -19.79
N GLU A 145 -6.74 -4.13 -18.81
CA GLU A 145 -7.88 -3.22 -18.78
C GLU A 145 -7.50 -1.78 -19.13
N ASN A 146 -6.21 -1.51 -19.32
CA ASN A 146 -5.63 -0.19 -19.60
C ASN A 146 -6.13 0.88 -18.61
N ARG A 147 -6.14 0.55 -17.32
CA ARG A 147 -6.56 1.45 -16.23
C ARG A 147 -5.68 1.31 -15.00
N TYR A 148 -5.69 2.33 -14.17
CA TYR A 148 -5.14 2.24 -12.82
C TYR A 148 -6.22 1.77 -11.84
N THR A 149 -5.81 1.02 -10.85
CA THR A 149 -6.63 0.55 -9.73
C THR A 149 -5.81 0.57 -8.46
N ALA A 150 -6.44 0.44 -7.31
CA ALA A 150 -5.76 0.36 -6.03
C ALA A 150 -6.03 -0.99 -5.35
N VAL A 151 -5.00 -1.58 -4.77
CA VAL A 151 -5.00 -2.94 -4.20
C VAL A 151 -4.32 -2.97 -2.83
N GLY A 152 -4.43 -4.09 -2.11
CA GLY A 152 -3.70 -4.36 -0.87
C GLY A 152 -4.49 -4.10 0.42
N GLY A 153 -5.63 -3.44 0.32
CA GLY A 153 -6.40 -3.05 1.52
C GLY A 153 -5.86 -1.79 2.19
N ALA A 154 -6.55 -1.30 3.21
CA ALA A 154 -6.16 -0.11 3.95
C ALA A 154 -6.64 -0.18 5.41
N ALA A 155 -6.12 0.71 6.25
CA ALA A 155 -6.43 0.75 7.68
C ALA A 155 -7.91 0.98 8.01
N ASP A 156 -8.69 1.47 7.05
CA ASP A 156 -10.13 1.72 7.16
C ASP A 156 -11.00 0.67 6.46
N LEU A 157 -10.40 -0.21 5.72
CA LEU A 157 -11.10 -1.25 5.01
C LEU A 157 -11.12 -2.55 5.82
N ASP A 158 -12.15 -3.34 5.60
CA ASP A 158 -12.25 -4.66 6.18
C ASP A 158 -11.21 -5.62 5.56
N MET A 159 -10.91 -6.71 6.26
CA MET A 159 -9.90 -7.67 5.85
C MET A 159 -10.13 -8.30 4.46
N ASP A 160 -11.35 -8.27 3.94
CA ASP A 160 -11.67 -8.77 2.59
C ASP A 160 -10.88 -8.06 1.48
N PHE A 161 -10.44 -6.83 1.74
CA PHE A 161 -9.61 -6.06 0.82
C PHE A 161 -8.13 -6.44 0.86
N MET A 162 -7.69 -7.18 1.89
CA MET A 162 -6.32 -7.69 2.00
C MET A 162 -6.16 -9.08 1.35
N LEU A 163 -7.26 -9.70 0.94
CA LEU A 163 -7.23 -10.96 0.20
C LEU A 163 -6.53 -10.73 -1.14
N LEU A 164 -5.57 -11.57 -1.49
CA LEU A 164 -4.82 -11.47 -2.76
C LEU A 164 -5.72 -11.52 -3.99
N TYR A 165 -6.83 -12.24 -3.89
CA TYR A 165 -7.85 -12.36 -4.95
C TYR A 165 -9.16 -11.66 -4.54
N GLY A 166 -9.03 -10.65 -3.68
CA GLY A 166 -10.15 -9.93 -3.10
C GLY A 166 -10.62 -8.76 -3.95
N LYS A 167 -11.16 -7.76 -3.27
CA LYS A 167 -11.72 -6.57 -3.92
C LYS A 167 -10.63 -5.59 -4.32
N GLU A 168 -10.69 -5.15 -5.58
CA GLU A 168 -9.95 -3.99 -6.07
C GLU A 168 -10.82 -2.74 -5.91
N VAL A 169 -10.18 -1.61 -5.65
CA VAL A 169 -10.87 -0.32 -5.70
C VAL A 169 -10.66 0.28 -7.09
N ALA A 170 -11.64 0.07 -7.97
CA ALA A 170 -11.63 0.62 -9.30
C ALA A 170 -12.19 2.05 -9.30
N ASN A 171 -11.43 3.00 -9.86
CA ASN A 171 -11.72 4.40 -10.11
C ASN A 171 -11.66 5.34 -8.91
N SER A 172 -10.72 6.26 -9.00
CA SER A 172 -10.47 7.39 -8.11
C SER A 172 -11.63 8.39 -7.98
N THR A 173 -12.69 8.28 -8.81
CA THR A 173 -13.74 9.30 -8.90
C THR A 173 -14.88 9.14 -7.89
N ASN A 174 -14.99 8.00 -7.20
CA ASN A 174 -16.11 7.71 -6.29
C ASN A 174 -15.71 7.34 -4.86
N TYR A 175 -14.42 7.27 -4.56
CA TYR A 175 -13.93 7.10 -3.21
C TYR A 175 -13.26 8.38 -2.75
N ASP A 176 -13.84 9.05 -1.77
CA ASP A 176 -13.12 9.94 -0.86
C ASP A 176 -12.10 9.11 -0.08
N SER A 177 -11.21 8.42 -0.81
CA SER A 177 -10.29 7.44 -0.24
C SER A 177 -9.06 8.15 0.28
N MET A 178 -9.18 8.58 1.50
CA MET A 178 -8.08 9.13 2.29
C MET A 178 -6.92 8.16 2.49
N ASN A 179 -6.99 6.93 1.93
CA ASN A 179 -6.05 5.86 2.21
C ASN A 179 -5.52 5.13 0.97
N ILE A 180 -5.34 5.85 -0.15
CA ILE A 180 -4.55 5.32 -1.25
C ILE A 180 -3.16 5.96 -1.20
N GLY A 181 -2.14 5.11 -1.13
CA GLY A 181 -0.74 5.48 -1.09
C GLY A 181 0.03 5.01 -2.32
N ILE A 182 1.34 4.92 -2.17
CA ILE A 182 2.28 4.72 -3.26
C ILE A 182 3.30 3.66 -2.89
N ARG A 183 3.51 2.71 -3.80
CA ARG A 183 4.70 1.84 -3.88
C ARG A 183 5.19 1.85 -5.32
N CYS A 184 6.50 1.95 -5.55
CA CYS A 184 7.04 2.01 -6.90
C CYS A 184 7.74 0.71 -7.30
N ALA A 185 7.76 0.48 -8.61
CA ALA A 185 8.60 -0.51 -9.27
C ALA A 185 9.81 0.18 -9.90
N MET A 186 10.96 -0.49 -9.84
CA MET A 186 12.17 -0.11 -10.52
C MET A 186 12.48 -1.18 -11.57
N ASP A 187 12.72 -0.77 -12.79
CA ASP A 187 13.19 -1.69 -13.80
C ASP A 187 14.63 -2.11 -13.45
N VAL A 188 14.92 -3.38 -13.65
CA VAL A 188 16.28 -3.92 -13.45
C VAL A 188 16.94 -3.85 -14.82
N GLU A 189 18.03 -3.10 -14.94
CA GLU A 189 18.88 -3.25 -16.12
C GLU A 189 19.37 -4.69 -16.10
N ASP A 190 19.15 -5.40 -17.21
CA ASP A 190 19.70 -6.73 -17.38
C ASP A 190 21.22 -6.63 -17.20
N ALA A 191 21.74 -7.33 -16.19
CA ALA A 191 23.19 -7.44 -16.03
C ALA A 191 23.71 -8.25 -17.24
N GLU A 192 24.43 -7.56 -18.15
CA GLU A 192 25.12 -8.19 -19.26
C GLU A 192 26.16 -9.23 -18.77
#